data_30c435bcf2b91191bf26500914feaa90
#
_entry.id   30c435bcf2b91191bf26500914feaa90
#
_cell.length_a   1.000
_cell.length_b   1.000
_cell.length_c   1.000
_cell.angle_alpha   90.00
_cell.angle_beta   90.00
_cell.angle_gamma   90.00
#
_symmetry.space_group_name_H-M   'P 1'
#
loop_
_entity.id
_entity.type
_entity.pdbx_description
1 polymer ?
#
loop_
_entity_poly.entity_id
_entity_poly.type
_entity_poly.pdbx_seq_one_letter_code
_entity_poly.pdbx_strand_id
1 'polypeptide(L)'
;MTKLFAEGVLILLPLQILGAIVFLVRGHDLPGGGFIAGVLGLATFIIYGLVWRSKVDPVFSELKNLSFLGPLGILVTLGSGFLGYLVKGELFASVYLFNVLGLKFSSEFIFDFGVFLTVLSLAGFIFFELLNMELEEWTRD
;
A
#
# COMPACT_ATOMS: atom_id res chain seq x y z
N MET A 1 -16.81 16.28 14.74
CA MET A 1 -17.10 14.86 14.46
C MET A 1 -17.81 14.21 15.64
N THR A 2 -18.87 13.45 15.40
CA THR A 2 -19.59 12.75 16.48
C THR A 2 -18.73 11.58 17.00
N LYS A 3 -18.80 11.32 18.32
CA LYS A 3 -18.08 10.19 18.96
C LYS A 3 -18.41 8.86 18.27
N LEU A 4 -19.66 8.68 17.87
CA LEU A 4 -20.16 7.49 17.18
C LEU A 4 -19.43 7.21 15.85
N PHE A 5 -19.09 8.26 15.10
CA PHE A 5 -18.33 8.14 13.86
C PHE A 5 -16.88 7.67 14.12
N ALA A 6 -16.23 8.24 15.12
CA ALA A 6 -14.86 7.84 15.49
C ALA A 6 -14.79 6.38 15.97
N GLU A 7 -15.79 5.93 16.76
CA GLU A 7 -15.89 4.54 17.21
C GLU A 7 -16.13 3.57 16.03
N GLY A 8 -16.98 3.94 15.08
CA GLY A 8 -17.18 3.14 13.86
C GLY A 8 -15.92 3.00 13.03
N VAL A 9 -15.12 4.06 12.91
CA VAL A 9 -13.85 4.03 12.18
C VAL A 9 -12.82 3.14 12.89
N LEU A 10 -12.76 3.12 14.22
CA LEU A 10 -11.86 2.22 14.96
C LEU A 10 -12.11 0.72 14.66
N ILE A 11 -13.33 0.35 14.31
CA ILE A 11 -13.67 -1.02 13.88
C ILE A 11 -13.33 -1.22 12.40
N LEU A 12 -13.57 -0.19 11.57
CA LEU A 12 -13.36 -0.26 10.13
C LEU A 12 -11.87 -0.39 9.75
N LEU A 13 -10.98 0.36 10.42
CA LEU A 13 -9.55 0.39 10.10
C LEU A 13 -8.88 -0.99 10.16
N PRO A 14 -9.02 -1.78 11.24
CA PRO A 14 -8.41 -3.12 11.28
C PRO A 14 -9.00 -4.07 10.24
N LEU A 15 -10.29 -3.93 9.89
CA LEU A 15 -10.90 -4.73 8.82
C LEU A 15 -10.31 -4.37 7.44
N GLN A 16 -10.05 -3.09 7.17
CA GLN A 16 -9.42 -2.65 5.93
C GLN A 16 -7.97 -3.14 5.85
N ILE A 17 -7.20 -3.05 6.94
CA ILE A 17 -5.83 -3.56 6.99
C ILE A 17 -5.81 -5.07 6.75
N LEU A 18 -6.69 -5.82 7.42
CA LEU A 18 -6.82 -7.26 7.23
C LEU A 18 -7.19 -7.58 5.78
N GLY A 19 -8.14 -6.84 5.19
CA GLY A 19 -8.53 -6.95 3.80
C GLY A 19 -7.36 -6.70 2.86
N ALA A 20 -6.57 -5.64 3.09
CA ALA A 20 -5.39 -5.34 2.28
C ALA A 20 -4.37 -6.49 2.31
N ILE A 21 -4.11 -7.06 3.49
CA ILE A 21 -3.21 -8.21 3.64
C ILE A 21 -3.75 -9.43 2.89
N VAL A 22 -5.05 -9.72 3.03
CA VAL A 22 -5.69 -10.86 2.35
C VAL A 22 -5.62 -10.69 0.83
N PHE A 23 -5.92 -9.51 0.28
CA PHE A 23 -5.82 -9.25 -1.15
C PHE A 23 -4.38 -9.33 -1.65
N LEU A 24 -3.40 -8.88 -0.87
CA LEU A 24 -2.00 -8.98 -1.24
C LEU A 24 -1.53 -10.44 -1.31
N VAL A 25 -1.89 -11.25 -0.32
CA VAL A 25 -1.41 -12.64 -0.23
C VAL A 25 -2.11 -13.55 -1.24
N ARG A 26 -3.39 -13.29 -1.55
CA ARG A 26 -4.21 -14.14 -2.44
C ARG A 26 -4.29 -13.62 -3.88
N GLY A 27 -3.73 -12.46 -4.16
CA GLY A 27 -3.91 -11.75 -5.42
C GLY A 27 -3.41 -12.47 -6.67
N HIS A 28 -2.51 -13.44 -6.53
CA HIS A 28 -1.98 -14.22 -7.65
C HIS A 28 -2.86 -15.42 -8.04
N ASP A 29 -3.71 -15.94 -7.13
CA ASP A 29 -4.62 -17.06 -7.41
C ASP A 29 -6.09 -16.62 -7.54
N LEU A 30 -6.45 -15.43 -7.03
CA LEU A 30 -7.81 -14.91 -6.91
C LEU A 30 -7.85 -13.40 -7.25
N PRO A 31 -9.04 -12.83 -7.49
CA PRO A 31 -9.17 -11.38 -7.66
C PRO A 31 -8.57 -10.63 -6.47
N GLY A 32 -7.57 -9.79 -6.72
CA GLY A 32 -6.83 -9.06 -5.69
C GLY A 32 -5.57 -8.43 -6.27
N GLY A 33 -4.44 -8.65 -5.57
CA GLY A 33 -3.10 -8.23 -5.97
C GLY A 33 -2.64 -6.94 -5.30
N GLY A 34 -1.41 -6.58 -5.60
CA GLY A 34 -0.70 -5.48 -4.96
C GLY A 34 -1.39 -4.13 -5.13
N PHE A 35 -2.01 -3.88 -6.29
CA PHE A 35 -2.71 -2.63 -6.55
C PHE A 35 -3.94 -2.46 -5.63
N ILE A 36 -4.82 -3.47 -5.57
CA ILE A 36 -6.04 -3.41 -4.72
C ILE A 36 -5.65 -3.33 -3.25
N ALA A 37 -4.66 -4.11 -2.83
CA ALA A 37 -4.12 -4.06 -1.48
C ALA A 37 -3.54 -2.68 -1.14
N GLY A 38 -2.80 -2.06 -2.08
CA GLY A 38 -2.23 -0.73 -1.93
C GLY A 38 -3.30 0.36 -1.80
N VAL A 39 -4.33 0.32 -2.64
CA VAL A 39 -5.45 1.26 -2.58
C VAL A 39 -6.23 1.12 -1.27
N LEU A 40 -6.48 -0.12 -0.81
CA LEU A 40 -7.19 -0.35 0.44
C LEU A 40 -6.36 0.09 1.66
N GLY A 41 -5.04 -0.15 1.64
CA GLY A 41 -4.11 0.37 2.62
C GLY A 41 -4.10 1.91 2.66
N LEU A 42 -4.03 2.54 1.48
CA LEU A 42 -4.11 4.00 1.37
C LEU A 42 -5.42 4.55 1.93
N ALA A 43 -6.57 3.94 1.59
CA ALA A 43 -7.87 4.35 2.12
C ALA A 43 -7.90 4.30 3.66
N THR A 44 -7.23 3.30 4.26
CA THR A 44 -7.07 3.20 5.72
C THR A 44 -6.33 4.42 6.29
N PHE A 45 -5.23 4.82 5.67
CA PHE A 45 -4.47 6.01 6.09
C PHE A 45 -5.26 7.29 5.92
N ILE A 46 -5.98 7.45 4.81
CA ILE A 46 -6.83 8.62 4.54
C ILE A 46 -7.90 8.75 5.63
N ILE A 47 -8.65 7.68 5.90
CA ILE A 47 -9.72 7.68 6.91
C ILE A 47 -9.14 7.97 8.30
N TYR A 48 -8.01 7.35 8.65
CA TYR A 48 -7.31 7.64 9.90
C TYR A 48 -6.94 9.12 10.01
N GLY A 49 -6.31 9.68 8.98
CA GLY A 49 -5.92 11.09 8.92
C GLY A 49 -7.09 12.04 9.07
N LEU A 50 -8.22 11.79 8.41
CA LEU A 50 -9.42 12.61 8.49
C LEU A 50 -10.05 12.60 9.89
N VAL A 51 -10.03 11.47 10.59
CA VAL A 51 -10.66 11.33 11.91
C VAL A 51 -9.78 11.89 13.02
N TRP A 52 -8.47 11.65 12.96
CA TRP A 52 -7.52 12.04 14.01
C TRP A 52 -6.53 13.10 13.56
N ARG A 53 -6.98 14.08 12.78
CA ARG A 53 -6.16 15.15 12.18
C ARG A 53 -5.15 15.78 13.14
N SER A 54 -5.52 15.99 14.43
CA SER A 54 -4.64 16.57 15.44
C SER A 54 -3.52 15.64 15.95
N LYS A 55 -3.60 14.33 15.68
CA LYS A 55 -2.62 13.32 16.08
C LYS A 55 -1.76 12.82 14.92
N VAL A 56 -2.01 13.37 13.73
CA VAL A 56 -1.49 12.86 12.47
C VAL A 56 -0.12 13.43 12.15
N ASP A 57 0.18 14.65 12.62
CA ASP A 57 1.45 15.33 12.33
C ASP A 57 2.71 14.48 12.58
N PRO A 58 2.88 13.77 13.73
CA PRO A 58 4.06 12.93 13.93
C PRO A 58 4.07 11.69 13.03
N VAL A 59 2.91 11.09 12.76
CA VAL A 59 2.81 9.89 11.90
C VAL A 59 3.08 10.24 10.43
N PHE A 60 2.61 11.41 9.97
CA PHE A 60 2.83 11.84 8.60
C PHE A 60 4.25 12.35 8.35
N SER A 61 4.91 12.93 9.34
CA SER A 61 6.32 13.28 9.21
C SER A 61 7.19 12.04 8.98
N GLU A 62 6.88 10.94 9.64
CA GLU A 62 7.54 9.66 9.43
C GLU A 62 7.21 9.06 8.05
N LEU A 63 5.96 9.20 7.57
CA LEU A 63 5.56 8.73 6.23
C LEU A 63 6.27 9.50 5.11
N LYS A 64 6.57 10.78 5.29
CA LYS A 64 7.41 11.54 4.35
C LYS A 64 8.80 10.92 4.21
N ASN A 65 9.36 10.43 5.30
CA ASN A 65 10.63 9.69 5.29
C ASN A 65 10.53 8.34 4.55
N LEU A 66 9.33 7.79 4.40
CA LEU A 66 9.05 6.53 3.69
C LEU A 66 8.78 6.71 2.19
N SER A 67 8.91 7.94 1.67
CA SER A 67 8.73 8.22 0.23
C SER A 67 9.67 7.40 -0.68
N PHE A 68 10.81 6.95 -0.16
CA PHE A 68 11.72 6.05 -0.86
C PHE A 68 11.13 4.66 -1.15
N LEU A 69 10.08 4.24 -0.42
CA LEU A 69 9.43 2.95 -0.65
C LEU A 69 8.73 2.88 -2.02
N GLY A 70 8.31 4.01 -2.59
CA GLY A 70 7.74 4.04 -3.92
C GLY A 70 8.74 3.62 -5.00
N PRO A 71 9.88 4.31 -5.15
CA PRO A 71 10.94 3.88 -6.06
C PRO A 71 11.45 2.46 -5.78
N LEU A 72 11.58 2.07 -4.50
CA LEU A 72 11.93 0.71 -4.12
C LEU A 72 10.90 -0.31 -4.61
N GLY A 73 9.61 -0.01 -4.46
CA GLY A 73 8.53 -0.85 -4.98
C GLY A 73 8.61 -1.05 -6.49
N ILE A 74 8.90 0.02 -7.26
CA ILE A 74 9.13 -0.07 -8.70
C ILE A 74 10.31 -1.00 -9.01
N LEU A 75 11.43 -0.86 -8.30
CA LEU A 75 12.59 -1.72 -8.49
C LEU A 75 12.27 -3.19 -8.18
N VAL A 76 11.52 -3.46 -7.12
CA VAL A 76 11.07 -4.83 -6.77
C VAL A 76 10.16 -5.40 -7.86
N THR A 77 9.21 -4.60 -8.36
CA THR A 77 8.30 -5.01 -9.45
C THR A 77 9.06 -5.34 -10.72
N LEU A 78 9.97 -4.48 -11.17
CA LEU A 78 10.79 -4.71 -12.35
C LEU A 78 11.76 -5.89 -12.15
N GLY A 79 12.36 -6.00 -10.95
CA GLY A 79 13.25 -7.10 -10.59
C GLY A 79 12.56 -8.46 -10.65
N SER A 80 11.30 -8.54 -10.20
CA SER A 80 10.51 -9.79 -10.28
C SER A 80 10.21 -10.17 -11.74
N GLY A 81 9.94 -9.19 -12.60
CA GLY A 81 9.78 -9.42 -14.05
C GLY A 81 11.05 -9.92 -14.71
N PHE A 82 12.21 -9.38 -14.31
CA PHE A 82 13.51 -9.82 -14.80
C PHE A 82 13.90 -11.23 -14.34
N LEU A 83 13.47 -11.65 -13.14
CA LEU A 83 13.62 -13.04 -12.68
C LEU A 83 12.94 -14.02 -13.63
N GLY A 84 11.74 -13.69 -14.14
CA GLY A 84 11.06 -14.50 -15.17
C GLY A 84 11.92 -14.70 -16.40
N TYR A 85 12.55 -13.62 -16.89
CA TYR A 85 13.45 -13.67 -18.04
C TYR A 85 14.68 -14.56 -17.80
N LEU A 86 15.33 -14.44 -16.64
CA LEU A 86 16.53 -15.22 -16.32
C LEU A 86 16.25 -16.73 -16.23
N VAL A 87 15.05 -17.12 -15.73
CA VAL A 87 14.73 -18.52 -15.47
C VAL A 87 14.04 -19.19 -16.66
N LYS A 88 13.16 -18.46 -17.37
CA LYS A 88 12.32 -19.01 -18.44
C LYS A 88 12.57 -18.40 -19.82
N GLY A 89 13.39 -17.36 -19.92
CA GLY A 89 13.66 -16.63 -21.18
C GLY A 89 12.54 -15.66 -21.57
N GLU A 90 11.50 -15.48 -20.74
CA GLU A 90 10.36 -14.61 -21.01
C GLU A 90 10.20 -13.60 -19.87
N LEU A 91 10.06 -12.32 -20.20
CA LEU A 91 9.80 -11.27 -19.23
C LEU A 91 8.47 -11.52 -18.52
N PHE A 92 8.45 -11.30 -17.20
CA PHE A 92 7.27 -11.50 -16.34
C PHE A 92 6.72 -12.94 -16.32
N ALA A 93 7.47 -13.92 -16.79
CA ALA A 93 7.06 -15.32 -16.65
C ALA A 93 7.00 -15.70 -15.17
N SER A 94 5.91 -16.37 -14.77
CA SER A 94 5.75 -16.85 -13.40
C SER A 94 6.81 -17.89 -13.06
N VAL A 95 7.59 -17.60 -12.00
CA VAL A 95 8.60 -18.52 -11.46
C VAL A 95 8.16 -18.92 -10.07
N TYR A 96 7.94 -20.23 -9.90
CA TYR A 96 7.64 -20.81 -8.59
C TYR A 96 8.91 -20.82 -7.74
N LEU A 97 8.85 -20.30 -6.52
CA LEU A 97 9.97 -20.23 -5.61
C LEU A 97 9.89 -21.29 -4.50
N PHE A 98 8.86 -21.24 -3.69
CA PHE A 98 8.65 -22.17 -2.57
C PHE A 98 7.20 -22.18 -2.08
N ASN A 99 6.85 -23.15 -1.25
CA ASN A 99 5.53 -23.26 -0.61
C ASN A 99 5.70 -23.24 0.91
N VAL A 100 4.93 -22.39 1.58
CA VAL A 100 4.87 -22.32 3.05
C VAL A 100 3.42 -22.37 3.49
N LEU A 101 3.06 -23.38 4.28
CA LEU A 101 1.71 -23.56 4.84
C LEU A 101 0.58 -23.53 3.80
N GLY A 102 0.83 -24.04 2.60
CA GLY A 102 -0.16 -24.06 1.50
C GLY A 102 -0.20 -22.78 0.66
N LEU A 103 0.55 -21.74 1.02
CA LEU A 103 0.73 -20.53 0.21
C LEU A 103 1.89 -20.73 -0.75
N LYS A 104 1.62 -20.56 -2.04
CA LYS A 104 2.63 -20.64 -3.11
C LYS A 104 3.28 -19.28 -3.28
N PHE A 105 4.56 -19.19 -2.93
CA PHE A 105 5.34 -17.99 -3.20
C PHE A 105 5.97 -18.09 -4.59
N SER A 106 5.58 -17.17 -5.47
CA SER A 106 6.05 -17.07 -6.85
C SER A 106 6.61 -15.67 -7.12
N SER A 107 7.23 -15.47 -8.28
CA SER A 107 7.65 -14.14 -8.73
C SER A 107 6.48 -13.16 -8.84
N GLU A 108 5.26 -13.66 -9.07
CA GLU A 108 4.02 -12.87 -9.06
C GLU A 108 3.74 -12.23 -7.71
N PHE A 109 3.97 -12.96 -6.60
CA PHE A 109 3.83 -12.41 -5.26
C PHE A 109 4.83 -11.27 -5.01
N ILE A 110 6.08 -11.42 -5.48
CA ILE A 110 7.10 -10.36 -5.37
C ILE A 110 6.68 -9.15 -6.20
N PHE A 111 6.15 -9.38 -7.40
CA PHE A 111 5.59 -8.34 -8.26
C PHE A 111 4.47 -7.57 -7.55
N ASP A 112 3.48 -8.27 -7.03
CA ASP A 112 2.34 -7.69 -6.30
C ASP A 112 2.79 -6.92 -5.07
N PHE A 113 3.78 -7.43 -4.33
CA PHE A 113 4.35 -6.72 -3.19
C PHE A 113 5.04 -5.41 -3.60
N GLY A 114 5.76 -5.41 -4.73
CA GLY A 114 6.36 -4.19 -5.29
C GLY A 114 5.31 -3.17 -5.71
N VAL A 115 4.23 -3.61 -6.38
CA VAL A 115 3.09 -2.75 -6.75
C VAL A 115 2.41 -2.18 -5.51
N PHE A 116 2.18 -2.99 -4.48
CA PHE A 116 1.62 -2.56 -3.19
C PHE A 116 2.44 -1.43 -2.56
N LEU A 117 3.76 -1.60 -2.45
CA LEU A 117 4.65 -0.57 -1.90
C LEU A 117 4.61 0.72 -2.73
N THR A 118 4.61 0.60 -4.05
CA THR A 118 4.57 1.73 -4.97
C THR A 118 3.29 2.53 -4.80
N VAL A 119 2.14 1.86 -4.84
CA VAL A 119 0.81 2.50 -4.73
C VAL A 119 0.66 3.15 -3.36
N LEU A 120 0.98 2.43 -2.28
CA LEU A 120 0.84 2.94 -0.92
C LEU A 120 1.72 4.17 -0.68
N SER A 121 2.98 4.13 -1.11
CA SER A 121 3.93 5.21 -0.91
C SER A 121 3.63 6.43 -1.77
N LEU A 122 3.48 6.26 -3.09
CA LEU A 122 3.29 7.40 -4.01
C LEU A 122 1.93 8.07 -3.81
N ALA A 123 0.86 7.29 -3.72
CA ALA A 123 -0.46 7.85 -3.50
C ALA A 123 -0.62 8.44 -2.10
N GLY A 124 0.02 7.84 -1.08
CA GLY A 124 0.11 8.39 0.26
C GLY A 124 0.85 9.72 0.31
N PHE A 125 1.98 9.83 -0.41
CA PHE A 125 2.75 11.06 -0.53
C PHE A 125 1.95 12.18 -1.20
N ILE A 126 1.29 11.89 -2.33
CA ILE A 126 0.45 12.87 -3.04
C ILE A 126 -0.69 13.36 -2.14
N PHE A 127 -1.38 12.44 -1.47
CA PHE A 127 -2.46 12.80 -0.55
C PHE A 127 -1.98 13.71 0.58
N PHE A 128 -0.81 13.43 1.13
CA PHE A 128 -0.20 14.24 2.17
C PHE A 128 0.17 15.65 1.71
N GLU A 129 0.79 15.78 0.53
CA GLU A 129 1.12 17.09 -0.03
C GLU A 129 -0.13 17.94 -0.29
N LEU A 130 -1.21 17.33 -0.81
CA LEU A 130 -2.47 18.02 -1.01
C LEU A 130 -3.08 18.53 0.31
N LEU A 131 -3.04 17.71 1.37
CA LEU A 131 -3.51 18.13 2.69
C LEU A 131 -2.69 19.29 3.26
N ASN A 132 -1.38 19.29 3.09
CA ASN A 132 -0.52 20.36 3.57
C ASN A 132 -0.79 21.68 2.82
N MET A 133 -0.96 21.62 1.51
CA MET A 133 -1.29 22.80 0.71
C MET A 133 -2.60 23.46 1.16
N GLU A 134 -3.63 22.66 1.42
CA GLU A 134 -4.92 23.15 1.93
C GLU A 134 -4.79 23.80 3.31
N LEU A 135 -3.96 23.25 4.19
CA LEU A 135 -3.72 23.80 5.52
C LEU A 135 -2.98 25.13 5.48
N GLU A 136 -2.00 25.28 4.60
CA GLU A 136 -1.27 26.55 4.44
C GLU A 136 -2.15 27.67 3.90
N GLU A 137 -3.11 27.35 3.03
CA GLU A 137 -4.07 28.30 2.50
C GLU A 137 -4.99 28.86 3.59
N TRP A 138 -5.49 27.97 4.49
CA TRP A 138 -6.35 28.33 5.62
C TRP A 138 -5.64 29.14 6.72
N THR A 139 -4.32 29.11 6.79
CA THR A 139 -3.55 29.87 7.79
C THR A 139 -3.12 31.25 7.30
N ARG A 140 -3.33 31.56 6.02
CA ARG A 140 -2.99 32.87 5.42
C ARG A 140 -4.13 33.87 5.44
N ASP A 141 -5.37 33.42 5.65
CA ASP A 141 -6.57 34.24 5.81
C ASP A 141 -6.87 34.49 7.30
#